data_b7c207d9877e3f85baaad8ecd3275b43
#
_entry.id   b7c207d9877e3f85baaad8ecd3275b43
#
_cell.length_a   1.000
_cell.length_b   1.000
_cell.length_c   1.000
_cell.angle_alpha   90.00
_cell.angle_beta   90.00
_cell.angle_gamma   90.00
#
_symmetry.space_group_name_H-M   'P 1'
#
loop_
_entity.id
_entity.type
_entity.pdbx_description
1 polymer ?
#
loop_
_entity_poly.entity_id
_entity_poly.type
_entity_poly.pdbx_seq_one_letter_code
_entity_poly.pdbx_strand_id
1 'polypeptide(L)'
;MDPLSTGDYPHSMRSIVGERLPKFTEEQSKLLNGSFDFIGINYYSARYASDASDIIYLHTSYVTDPHVNVTTELNGVPIGPQTASDWLYVYPKGIHDLILYIKEKYNDPIIYITENGVDEFNDPKVSLQEALNDTNRIDYYCRHLCYLHASIKNGAKVKGYFAWSLLDNFEWNYGYTVRFGIIYVDFEDDLKRYSKLSTYWFKRFLKKREKSMKKIQIFVDNNGGTPNV
;
A
#
# COMPACT_ATOMS: atom_id res chain seq x y z
N MET A 1 -3.96 -6.03 -14.46
CA MET A 1 -3.44 -4.93 -15.31
C MET A 1 -3.18 -5.38 -16.76
N ASP A 2 -2.57 -6.56 -17.00
CA ASP A 2 -2.22 -6.97 -18.36
C ASP A 2 -3.39 -6.87 -19.36
N PRO A 3 -4.62 -7.36 -19.06
CA PRO A 3 -5.73 -7.20 -20.01
C PRO A 3 -6.05 -5.74 -20.40
N LEU A 4 -5.92 -4.82 -19.44
CA LEU A 4 -6.17 -3.39 -19.68
C LEU A 4 -5.04 -2.71 -20.47
N SER A 5 -3.85 -3.30 -20.47
CA SER A 5 -2.66 -2.71 -21.11
C SER A 5 -2.32 -3.38 -22.45
N THR A 6 -2.71 -4.65 -22.63
CA THR A 6 -2.37 -5.44 -23.81
C THR A 6 -3.58 -6.03 -24.53
N GLY A 7 -4.76 -5.96 -23.91
CA GLY A 7 -5.99 -6.61 -24.41
C GLY A 7 -6.07 -8.10 -24.12
N ASP A 8 -5.10 -8.67 -23.37
CA ASP A 8 -5.06 -10.10 -23.08
C ASP A 8 -4.49 -10.41 -21.70
N TYR A 9 -4.74 -11.63 -21.21
CA TYR A 9 -4.18 -12.15 -19.97
C TYR A 9 -2.65 -12.31 -20.06
N PRO A 10 -1.93 -12.20 -18.94
CA PRO A 10 -0.48 -12.47 -18.93
C PRO A 10 -0.20 -13.94 -19.29
N HIS A 11 0.94 -14.18 -19.93
CA HIS A 11 1.37 -15.53 -20.33
C HIS A 11 1.34 -16.52 -19.16
N SER A 12 1.82 -16.13 -17.97
CA SER A 12 1.81 -16.97 -16.77
C SER A 12 0.39 -17.44 -16.39
N MET A 13 -0.60 -16.54 -16.44
CA MET A 13 -1.97 -16.91 -16.15
C MET A 13 -2.56 -17.87 -17.21
N ARG A 14 -2.28 -17.62 -18.49
CA ARG A 14 -2.70 -18.53 -19.56
C ARG A 14 -2.09 -19.91 -19.44
N SER A 15 -0.80 -19.99 -19.12
CA SER A 15 -0.09 -21.26 -18.95
C SER A 15 -0.60 -22.09 -17.78
N ILE A 16 -0.89 -21.45 -16.66
CA ILE A 16 -1.33 -22.13 -15.44
C ILE A 16 -2.81 -22.49 -15.48
N VAL A 17 -3.68 -21.55 -15.87
CA VAL A 17 -5.13 -21.74 -15.85
C VAL A 17 -5.60 -22.55 -17.05
N GLY A 18 -4.90 -22.44 -18.19
CA GLY A 18 -5.18 -23.22 -19.40
C GLY A 18 -6.59 -22.97 -19.96
N GLU A 19 -7.30 -24.04 -20.27
CA GLU A 19 -8.63 -23.99 -20.89
C GLU A 19 -9.73 -23.46 -19.96
N ARG A 20 -9.51 -23.43 -18.66
CA ARG A 20 -10.44 -22.82 -17.69
C ARG A 20 -10.51 -21.30 -17.83
N LEU A 21 -9.49 -20.67 -18.46
CA LEU A 21 -9.43 -19.23 -18.66
C LEU A 21 -10.22 -18.83 -19.90
N PRO A 22 -11.27 -18.02 -19.78
CA PRO A 22 -12.03 -17.52 -20.94
C PRO A 22 -11.12 -16.80 -21.94
N LYS A 23 -11.43 -16.91 -23.23
CA LYS A 23 -10.71 -16.19 -24.29
C LYS A 23 -11.47 -14.91 -24.64
N PHE A 24 -10.76 -13.80 -24.75
CA PHE A 24 -11.34 -12.58 -25.29
C PHE A 24 -11.53 -12.72 -26.81
N THR A 25 -12.64 -12.19 -27.33
CA THR A 25 -12.78 -11.95 -28.78
C THR A 25 -11.88 -10.78 -29.18
N GLU A 26 -11.70 -10.59 -30.51
CA GLU A 26 -10.93 -9.42 -30.99
C GLU A 26 -11.55 -8.09 -30.57
N GLU A 27 -12.89 -8.01 -30.58
CA GLU A 27 -13.62 -6.82 -30.18
C GLU A 27 -13.40 -6.55 -28.66
N GLN A 28 -13.52 -7.58 -27.82
CA GLN A 28 -13.28 -7.47 -26.39
C GLN A 28 -11.84 -7.05 -26.08
N SER A 29 -10.86 -7.67 -26.77
CA SER A 29 -9.45 -7.30 -26.63
C SER A 29 -9.19 -5.83 -26.99
N LYS A 30 -9.78 -5.35 -28.10
CA LYS A 30 -9.67 -3.94 -28.51
C LYS A 30 -10.34 -2.97 -27.53
N LEU A 31 -11.48 -3.37 -26.94
CA LEU A 31 -12.18 -2.56 -25.94
C LEU A 31 -11.38 -2.45 -24.63
N LEU A 32 -10.66 -3.51 -24.23
CA LEU A 32 -9.88 -3.53 -23.00
C LEU A 32 -8.57 -2.76 -23.12
N ASN A 33 -7.90 -2.89 -24.25
CA ASN A 33 -6.58 -2.30 -24.44
C ASN A 33 -6.61 -0.78 -24.38
N GLY A 34 -5.97 -0.20 -23.36
CA GLY A 34 -5.91 1.24 -23.13
C GLY A 34 -7.20 1.83 -22.52
N SER A 35 -8.10 1.02 -21.98
CA SER A 35 -9.40 1.45 -21.45
C SER A 35 -9.33 2.09 -20.04
N PHE A 36 -8.20 2.65 -19.66
CA PHE A 36 -8.04 3.34 -18.39
C PHE A 36 -7.26 4.66 -18.57
N ASP A 37 -7.59 5.67 -17.78
CA ASP A 37 -6.92 6.98 -17.77
C ASP A 37 -5.77 7.03 -16.77
N PHE A 38 -5.87 6.28 -15.67
CA PHE A 38 -4.85 6.19 -14.63
C PHE A 38 -4.96 4.86 -13.87
N ILE A 39 -3.92 4.55 -13.12
CA ILE A 39 -3.89 3.42 -12.18
C ILE A 39 -4.02 3.95 -10.75
N GLY A 40 -5.01 3.44 -10.01
CA GLY A 40 -5.15 3.62 -8.57
C GLY A 40 -4.45 2.50 -7.81
N ILE A 41 -3.59 2.84 -6.85
CA ILE A 41 -2.85 1.89 -6.04
C ILE A 41 -3.21 2.05 -4.58
N ASN A 42 -3.66 0.96 -3.94
CA ASN A 42 -3.79 0.84 -2.50
C ASN A 42 -2.54 0.11 -1.99
N TYR A 43 -1.64 0.84 -1.35
CA TYR A 43 -0.41 0.27 -0.81
C TYR A 43 -0.37 0.37 0.70
N TYR A 44 -0.17 -0.75 1.38
CA TYR A 44 -0.07 -0.81 2.85
C TYR A 44 1.17 -1.58 3.31
N SER A 45 1.44 -2.71 2.66
CA SER A 45 2.42 -3.68 3.09
C SER A 45 3.01 -4.42 1.88
N ALA A 46 4.06 -5.20 2.11
CA ALA A 46 4.65 -6.10 1.14
C ALA A 46 4.78 -7.51 1.70
N ARG A 47 5.08 -8.47 0.84
CA ARG A 47 5.32 -9.87 1.17
C ARG A 47 6.51 -10.37 0.39
N TYR A 48 7.20 -11.35 0.94
CA TYR A 48 8.09 -12.21 0.16
C TYR A 48 7.25 -13.22 -0.60
N ALA A 49 7.67 -13.56 -1.80
CA ALA A 49 7.03 -14.56 -2.63
C ALA A 49 8.07 -15.59 -3.08
N SER A 50 7.71 -16.87 -3.01
CA SER A 50 8.52 -17.97 -3.52
C SER A 50 7.68 -18.90 -4.38
N ASP A 51 8.33 -19.64 -5.27
CA ASP A 51 7.69 -20.67 -6.08
C ASP A 51 7.12 -21.77 -5.17
N ALA A 52 5.91 -22.19 -5.46
CA ALA A 52 5.19 -23.28 -4.81
C ALA A 52 4.61 -24.27 -5.82
N SER A 53 5.24 -24.38 -6.99
CA SER A 53 4.79 -25.27 -8.09
C SER A 53 4.78 -26.75 -7.69
N ASP A 54 5.63 -27.15 -6.74
CA ASP A 54 5.70 -28.52 -6.24
C ASP A 54 4.59 -28.86 -5.22
N ILE A 55 3.82 -27.87 -4.77
CA ILE A 55 2.73 -28.10 -3.82
C ILE A 55 1.48 -28.53 -4.58
N ILE A 56 1.05 -29.76 -4.34
CA ILE A 56 -0.20 -30.30 -4.89
C ILE A 56 -1.37 -29.77 -4.05
N TYR A 57 -2.14 -28.85 -4.63
CA TYR A 57 -3.38 -28.40 -4.04
C TYR A 57 -4.52 -29.37 -4.35
N LEU A 58 -5.28 -29.76 -3.33
CA LEU A 58 -6.43 -30.67 -3.48
C LEU A 58 -7.54 -30.06 -4.36
N HIS A 59 -7.66 -28.73 -4.36
CA HIS A 59 -8.64 -28.01 -5.17
C HIS A 59 -7.98 -26.79 -5.85
N THR A 60 -8.17 -26.70 -7.15
CA THR A 60 -7.77 -25.51 -7.92
C THR A 60 -8.73 -24.35 -7.66
N SER A 61 -8.19 -23.18 -7.38
CA SER A 61 -8.93 -21.95 -7.14
C SER A 61 -8.09 -20.74 -7.55
N TYR A 62 -8.67 -19.57 -7.57
CA TYR A 62 -7.93 -18.32 -7.82
C TYR A 62 -6.83 -18.05 -6.78
N VAL A 63 -6.91 -18.66 -5.59
CA VAL A 63 -5.90 -18.53 -4.54
C VAL A 63 -4.74 -19.52 -4.73
N THR A 64 -5.02 -20.72 -5.25
CA THR A 64 -4.04 -21.80 -5.38
C THR A 64 -3.38 -21.85 -6.78
N ASP A 65 -4.09 -21.44 -7.82
CA ASP A 65 -3.58 -21.39 -9.20
C ASP A 65 -2.27 -20.59 -9.39
N PRO A 66 -1.98 -19.50 -8.64
CA PRO A 66 -0.73 -18.79 -8.83
C PRO A 66 0.54 -19.59 -8.52
N HIS A 67 0.44 -20.71 -7.79
CA HIS A 67 1.57 -21.54 -7.34
C HIS A 67 2.65 -20.72 -6.61
N VAL A 68 2.22 -19.80 -5.79
CA VAL A 68 3.08 -18.89 -5.03
C VAL A 68 2.85 -19.08 -3.54
N ASN A 69 3.95 -19.31 -2.81
CA ASN A 69 3.94 -19.18 -1.36
C ASN A 69 4.30 -17.75 -0.97
N VAL A 70 3.48 -17.14 -0.09
CA VAL A 70 3.60 -15.75 0.32
C VAL A 70 3.86 -15.68 1.82
N THR A 71 4.97 -15.04 2.22
CA THR A 71 5.39 -14.95 3.63
C THR A 71 5.63 -13.51 4.06
N THR A 72 5.54 -13.27 5.37
CA THR A 72 5.86 -11.97 5.99
C THR A 72 7.31 -11.89 6.46
N GLU A 73 8.04 -13.00 6.35
CA GLU A 73 9.44 -13.11 6.79
C GLU A 73 10.28 -13.87 5.78
N LEU A 74 11.57 -13.64 5.79
CA LEU A 74 12.59 -14.38 5.05
C LEU A 74 13.68 -14.81 6.03
N ASN A 75 13.94 -16.13 6.13
CA ASN A 75 14.92 -16.71 7.06
C ASN A 75 14.70 -16.28 8.53
N GLY A 76 13.44 -16.21 8.96
CA GLY A 76 13.07 -15.78 10.32
C GLY A 76 13.15 -14.27 10.58
N VAL A 77 13.44 -13.47 9.55
CA VAL A 77 13.49 -12.00 9.67
C VAL A 77 12.24 -11.41 9.03
N PRO A 78 11.38 -10.73 9.81
CA PRO A 78 10.19 -10.07 9.26
C PRO A 78 10.55 -9.00 8.22
N ILE A 79 9.67 -8.80 7.22
CA ILE A 79 9.85 -7.78 6.17
C ILE A 79 9.82 -6.34 6.73
N GLY A 80 9.23 -6.18 7.90
CA GLY A 80 9.15 -4.92 8.63
C GLY A 80 8.41 -5.09 9.95
N PRO A 81 8.28 -4.05 10.78
CA PRO A 81 7.48 -4.09 11.99
C PRO A 81 6.02 -4.40 11.68
N GLN A 82 5.43 -5.34 12.43
CA GLN A 82 4.00 -5.61 12.39
C GLN A 82 3.22 -4.51 13.13
N THR A 83 2.02 -4.20 12.67
CA THR A 83 1.11 -3.22 13.29
C THR A 83 0.02 -3.90 14.12
N ALA A 84 -1.10 -3.23 14.36
CA ALA A 84 -2.24 -3.81 15.08
C ALA A 84 -2.88 -4.96 14.28
N SER A 85 -3.01 -4.83 12.97
CA SER A 85 -3.48 -5.89 12.10
C SER A 85 -2.38 -6.92 11.83
N ASP A 86 -2.72 -8.20 11.81
CA ASP A 86 -1.79 -9.31 11.58
C ASP A 86 -1.20 -9.35 10.16
N TRP A 87 -1.88 -8.72 9.21
CA TRP A 87 -1.50 -8.68 7.81
C TRP A 87 -0.61 -7.49 7.45
N LEU A 88 -0.56 -6.41 8.26
CA LEU A 88 0.12 -5.17 7.93
C LEU A 88 1.52 -5.13 8.55
N TYR A 89 2.54 -5.14 7.69
CA TYR A 89 3.95 -4.99 8.02
C TYR A 89 4.49 -3.73 7.35
N VAL A 90 5.13 -2.85 8.11
CA VAL A 90 5.60 -1.54 7.63
C VAL A 90 6.81 -1.71 6.72
N TYR A 91 6.63 -1.57 5.41
CA TYR A 91 7.68 -1.70 4.42
C TYR A 91 7.66 -0.55 3.40
N PRO A 92 8.20 0.63 3.76
CA PRO A 92 8.08 1.84 2.94
C PRO A 92 8.75 1.75 1.57
N LYS A 93 9.86 1.00 1.46
CA LYS A 93 10.56 0.82 0.19
C LYS A 93 9.68 0.16 -0.88
N GLY A 94 8.77 -0.71 -0.47
CA GLY A 94 7.91 -1.45 -1.40
C GLY A 94 7.02 -0.56 -2.27
N ILE A 95 6.56 0.60 -1.78
CA ILE A 95 5.79 1.54 -2.61
C ILE A 95 6.64 2.09 -3.78
N HIS A 96 7.92 2.36 -3.53
CA HIS A 96 8.85 2.79 -4.56
C HIS A 96 9.06 1.69 -5.61
N ASP A 97 9.35 0.48 -5.17
CA ASP A 97 9.66 -0.65 -6.05
C ASP A 97 8.44 -1.02 -6.91
N LEU A 98 7.25 -1.02 -6.31
CA LEU A 98 5.99 -1.27 -7.02
C LEU A 98 5.71 -0.22 -8.11
N ILE A 99 5.91 1.05 -7.78
CA ILE A 99 5.67 2.14 -8.73
C ILE A 99 6.64 2.07 -9.90
N LEU A 100 7.92 1.77 -9.67
CA LEU A 100 8.89 1.63 -10.75
C LEU A 100 8.61 0.39 -11.60
N TYR A 101 8.21 -0.72 -10.98
CA TYR A 101 7.76 -1.90 -11.71
C TYR A 101 6.55 -1.59 -12.63
N ILE A 102 5.56 -0.87 -12.12
CA ILE A 102 4.38 -0.47 -12.91
C ILE A 102 4.80 0.46 -14.06
N LYS A 103 5.67 1.43 -13.77
CA LYS A 103 6.20 2.34 -14.78
C LYS A 103 6.85 1.59 -15.93
N GLU A 104 7.72 0.64 -15.61
CA GLU A 104 8.46 -0.14 -16.60
C GLU A 104 7.55 -1.10 -17.37
N LYS A 105 6.73 -1.88 -16.66
CA LYS A 105 5.91 -2.94 -17.25
C LYS A 105 4.73 -2.42 -18.08
N TYR A 106 4.14 -1.29 -17.70
CA TYR A 106 2.88 -0.79 -18.27
C TYR A 106 3.02 0.54 -19.02
N ASN A 107 4.20 0.81 -19.57
CA ASN A 107 4.45 1.97 -20.44
C ASN A 107 4.21 3.32 -19.72
N ASP A 108 4.71 3.45 -18.49
CA ASP A 108 4.73 4.69 -17.71
C ASP A 108 3.35 5.38 -17.58
N PRO A 109 2.34 4.69 -17.01
CA PRO A 109 1.00 5.23 -16.87
C PRO A 109 0.95 6.34 -15.82
N ILE A 110 -0.14 7.10 -15.82
CA ILE A 110 -0.48 7.99 -14.71
C ILE A 110 -0.88 7.15 -13.50
N ILE A 111 -0.33 7.46 -12.33
CA ILE A 111 -0.55 6.73 -11.08
C ILE A 111 -1.12 7.68 -10.01
N TYR A 112 -2.11 7.20 -9.28
CA TYR A 112 -2.57 7.77 -8.01
C TYR A 112 -2.38 6.74 -6.91
N ILE A 113 -1.80 7.14 -5.78
CA ILE A 113 -1.88 6.34 -4.56
C ILE A 113 -3.23 6.62 -3.94
N THR A 114 -4.15 5.71 -4.13
CA THR A 114 -5.56 5.86 -3.71
C THR A 114 -5.76 5.51 -2.26
N GLU A 115 -4.87 4.68 -1.68
CA GLU A 115 -4.82 4.44 -0.25
C GLU A 115 -3.38 4.14 0.20
N ASN A 116 -3.01 4.69 1.34
CA ASN A 116 -1.81 4.34 2.10
C ASN A 116 -2.01 4.75 3.55
N GLY A 117 -1.80 3.84 4.50
CA GLY A 117 -2.08 4.09 5.91
C GLY A 117 -1.60 2.98 6.82
N VAL A 118 -1.67 3.25 8.11
CA VAL A 118 -1.28 2.36 9.19
C VAL A 118 -2.32 2.38 10.30
N ASP A 119 -2.55 1.23 10.91
CA ASP A 119 -3.48 1.08 11.99
C ASP A 119 -2.80 1.08 13.37
N GLU A 120 -3.62 1.30 14.37
CA GLU A 120 -3.33 1.18 15.79
C GLU A 120 -4.49 0.44 16.46
N PHE A 121 -4.22 -0.27 17.56
CA PHE A 121 -5.29 -0.91 18.34
C PHE A 121 -6.26 0.13 18.91
N ASN A 122 -7.54 -0.17 18.86
CA ASN A 122 -8.55 0.54 19.64
C ASN A 122 -8.57 -0.04 21.06
N ASP A 123 -7.55 0.29 21.87
CA ASP A 123 -7.41 -0.20 23.24
C ASP A 123 -8.20 0.69 24.21
N PRO A 124 -9.23 0.17 24.89
CA PRO A 124 -10.04 0.95 25.85
C PRO A 124 -9.25 1.41 27.11
N LYS A 125 -8.04 0.90 27.32
CA LYS A 125 -7.16 1.34 28.42
C LYS A 125 -6.35 2.59 28.09
N VAL A 126 -6.23 2.92 26.79
CA VAL A 126 -5.51 4.11 26.32
C VAL A 126 -6.42 5.32 26.44
N SER A 127 -5.95 6.35 27.11
CA SER A 127 -6.70 7.61 27.22
C SER A 127 -6.85 8.30 25.85
N LEU A 128 -7.89 9.11 25.70
CA LEU A 128 -8.06 9.91 24.48
C LEU A 128 -6.81 10.73 24.15
N GLN A 129 -6.18 11.35 25.14
CA GLN A 129 -4.98 12.17 24.94
C GLN A 129 -3.81 11.36 24.39
N GLU A 130 -3.61 10.14 24.87
CA GLU A 130 -2.59 9.23 24.34
C GLU A 130 -2.93 8.77 22.92
N ALA A 131 -4.19 8.38 22.65
CA ALA A 131 -4.65 7.99 21.33
C ALA A 131 -4.53 9.11 20.28
N LEU A 132 -4.59 10.37 20.69
CA LEU A 132 -4.37 11.52 19.80
C LEU A 132 -2.90 11.76 19.45
N ASN A 133 -1.96 11.19 20.22
CA ASN A 133 -0.51 11.35 20.02
C ASN A 133 0.07 10.24 19.11
N ASP A 134 -0.45 10.11 17.91
CA ASP A 134 -0.17 9.04 16.93
C ASP A 134 1.15 9.26 16.15
N THR A 135 2.26 9.37 16.86
CA THR A 135 3.60 9.60 16.27
C THR A 135 4.04 8.50 15.32
N ASN A 136 3.63 7.23 15.58
CA ASN A 136 3.92 6.10 14.71
C ASN A 136 3.29 6.27 13.32
N ARG A 137 2.07 6.83 13.25
CA ARG A 137 1.39 7.14 11.99
C ARG A 137 2.11 8.22 11.21
N ILE A 138 2.64 9.24 11.91
CA ILE A 138 3.47 10.28 11.29
C ILE A 138 4.74 9.68 10.69
N ASP A 139 5.45 8.80 11.41
CA ASP A 139 6.65 8.12 10.92
C ASP A 139 6.32 7.28 9.68
N TYR A 140 5.22 6.53 9.72
CA TYR A 140 4.75 5.73 8.59
C TYR A 140 4.55 6.59 7.33
N TYR A 141 3.78 7.68 7.43
CA TYR A 141 3.55 8.58 6.30
C TYR A 141 4.84 9.24 5.81
N CYS A 142 5.68 9.69 6.73
CA CYS A 142 6.94 10.34 6.39
C CYS A 142 7.81 9.42 5.53
N ARG A 143 8.01 8.18 5.95
CA ARG A 143 8.83 7.20 5.22
C ARG A 143 8.22 6.83 3.87
N HIS A 144 6.92 6.54 3.82
CA HIS A 144 6.26 6.18 2.55
C HIS A 144 6.29 7.33 1.55
N LEU A 145 6.02 8.57 1.98
CA LEU A 145 6.09 9.75 1.12
C LEU A 145 7.51 10.05 0.63
N CYS A 146 8.55 9.74 1.43
CA CYS A 146 9.94 9.84 0.99
C CYS A 146 10.24 8.89 -0.17
N TYR A 147 9.85 7.62 -0.04
CA TYR A 147 10.03 6.63 -1.10
C TYR A 147 9.17 6.92 -2.33
N LEU A 148 7.93 7.40 -2.12
CA LEU A 148 7.07 7.88 -3.20
C LEU A 148 7.72 9.05 -3.97
N HIS A 149 8.30 10.00 -3.25
CA HIS A 149 9.02 11.11 -3.87
C HIS A 149 10.25 10.64 -4.66
N ALA A 150 10.97 9.63 -4.16
CA ALA A 150 12.06 9.01 -4.91
C ALA A 150 11.59 8.40 -6.23
N SER A 151 10.42 7.73 -6.24
CA SER A 151 9.81 7.21 -7.49
C SER A 151 9.51 8.32 -8.49
N ILE A 152 8.99 9.46 -8.03
CA ILE A 152 8.73 10.62 -8.88
C ILE A 152 10.03 11.19 -9.45
N LYS A 153 11.11 11.27 -8.65
CA LYS A 153 12.43 11.67 -9.10
C LYS A 153 12.99 10.72 -10.17
N ASN A 154 12.66 9.43 -10.06
CA ASN A 154 13.01 8.40 -11.05
C ASN A 154 12.06 8.40 -12.26
N GLY A 155 11.26 9.46 -12.42
CA GLY A 155 10.43 9.72 -13.59
C GLY A 155 9.05 9.06 -13.58
N ALA A 156 8.57 8.50 -12.46
CA ALA A 156 7.21 7.97 -12.39
C ALA A 156 6.16 9.10 -12.36
N LYS A 157 5.05 8.92 -13.07
CA LYS A 157 3.96 9.90 -13.21
C LYS A 157 2.94 9.82 -12.08
N VAL A 158 3.38 9.92 -10.83
CA VAL A 158 2.46 9.96 -9.68
C VAL A 158 1.83 11.34 -9.58
N LYS A 159 0.49 11.41 -9.61
CA LYS A 159 -0.29 12.66 -9.65
C LYS A 159 -1.05 12.96 -8.38
N GLY A 160 -1.29 11.95 -7.53
CA GLY A 160 -2.02 12.15 -6.28
C GLY A 160 -1.68 11.10 -5.24
N TYR A 161 -1.97 11.45 -3.99
CA TYR A 161 -1.79 10.60 -2.82
C TYR A 161 -2.93 10.83 -1.84
N PHE A 162 -3.54 9.74 -1.38
CA PHE A 162 -4.64 9.75 -0.42
C PHE A 162 -4.26 8.89 0.78
N ALA A 163 -4.32 9.50 1.95
CA ALA A 163 -4.11 8.78 3.20
C ALA A 163 -5.34 7.94 3.54
N TRP A 164 -5.14 6.69 3.93
CA TRP A 164 -6.15 5.87 4.57
C TRP A 164 -5.93 5.89 6.09
N SER A 165 -6.89 6.41 6.85
CA SER A 165 -8.12 7.05 6.42
C SER A 165 -8.27 8.44 7.05
N LEU A 166 -9.23 9.23 6.55
CA LEU A 166 -9.53 10.53 7.14
C LEU A 166 -10.09 10.38 8.56
N LEU A 167 -11.08 9.51 8.74
CA LEU A 167 -11.74 9.22 10.00
C LEU A 167 -11.50 7.77 10.40
N ASP A 168 -11.41 7.49 11.70
CA ASP A 168 -11.59 6.12 12.17
C ASP A 168 -12.94 5.59 11.69
N ASN A 169 -12.98 4.34 11.20
CA ASN A 169 -14.14 3.75 10.57
C ASN A 169 -14.23 2.24 10.83
N PHE A 170 -15.21 1.56 10.26
CA PHE A 170 -15.37 0.12 10.33
C PHE A 170 -14.38 -0.58 9.38
N GLU A 171 -13.42 -1.30 9.94
CA GLU A 171 -12.31 -1.90 9.21
C GLU A 171 -12.58 -3.40 8.90
N TRP A 172 -13.54 -3.66 8.03
CA TRP A 172 -13.84 -5.00 7.51
C TRP A 172 -13.96 -6.05 8.64
N ASN A 173 -13.16 -7.12 8.58
CA ASN A 173 -13.16 -8.19 9.57
C ASN A 173 -12.68 -7.77 10.97
N TYR A 174 -11.92 -6.67 11.06
CA TYR A 174 -11.47 -6.10 12.34
C TYR A 174 -12.54 -5.23 13.02
N GLY A 175 -13.58 -4.81 12.28
CA GLY A 175 -14.62 -3.94 12.81
C GLY A 175 -14.05 -2.65 13.38
N TYR A 176 -14.36 -2.37 14.64
CA TYR A 176 -13.86 -1.20 15.37
C TYR A 176 -12.68 -1.50 16.30
N THR A 177 -12.00 -2.65 16.15
CA THR A 177 -10.88 -3.04 17.00
C THR A 177 -9.56 -2.37 16.62
N VAL A 178 -9.48 -1.81 15.42
CA VAL A 178 -8.32 -1.06 14.92
C VAL A 178 -8.75 0.31 14.38
N ARG A 179 -7.79 1.24 14.32
CA ARG A 179 -8.00 2.63 13.94
C ARG A 179 -7.00 3.08 12.89
N PHE A 180 -7.45 3.42 11.69
CA PHE A 180 -6.62 3.97 10.61
C PHE A 180 -6.71 5.49 10.48
N GLY A 181 -7.72 6.12 11.06
CA GLY A 181 -8.01 7.53 10.88
C GLY A 181 -6.89 8.46 11.34
N ILE A 182 -6.65 9.54 10.61
CA ILE A 182 -5.90 10.70 11.11
C ILE A 182 -6.76 11.55 12.05
N ILE A 183 -8.08 11.36 12.02
CA ILE A 183 -9.04 11.93 12.95
C ILE A 183 -9.63 10.79 13.77
N TYR A 184 -9.50 10.87 15.09
CA TYR A 184 -10.12 9.97 16.04
C TYR A 184 -11.64 10.17 16.03
N VAL A 185 -12.39 9.07 15.95
CA VAL A 185 -13.84 9.06 16.14
C VAL A 185 -14.15 8.37 17.46
N ASP A 186 -14.79 9.08 18.37
CA ASP A 186 -15.26 8.51 19.62
C ASP A 186 -16.55 7.75 19.37
N PHE A 187 -16.44 6.42 19.31
CA PHE A 187 -17.59 5.57 19.00
C PHE A 187 -18.60 5.45 20.15
N GLU A 188 -18.20 5.85 21.36
CA GLU A 188 -19.02 5.79 22.58
C GLU A 188 -19.60 7.15 22.99
N ASP A 189 -19.07 8.26 22.45
CA ASP A 189 -19.50 9.63 22.74
C ASP A 189 -20.01 10.33 21.46
N ASP A 190 -21.17 9.91 20.98
CA ASP A 190 -21.91 10.51 19.86
C ASP A 190 -21.06 10.77 18.60
N LEU A 191 -20.10 9.89 18.34
CA LEU A 191 -19.18 9.96 17.21
C LEU A 191 -18.39 11.27 17.15
N LYS A 192 -18.09 11.88 18.28
CA LYS A 192 -17.26 13.08 18.35
C LYS A 192 -15.92 12.85 17.68
N ARG A 193 -15.43 13.88 17.01
CA ARG A 193 -14.21 13.83 16.19
C ARG A 193 -13.13 14.67 16.79
N TYR A 194 -11.94 14.07 16.96
CA TYR A 194 -10.77 14.72 17.52
C TYR A 194 -9.58 14.57 16.57
N SER A 195 -8.95 15.70 16.22
CA SER A 195 -7.76 15.67 15.36
C SER A 195 -6.59 15.01 16.08
N LYS A 196 -6.04 13.94 15.51
CA LYS A 196 -4.79 13.34 15.99
C LYS A 196 -3.58 14.19 15.59
N LEU A 197 -2.42 13.94 16.16
CA LEU A 197 -1.19 14.67 15.84
C LEU A 197 -0.84 14.54 14.34
N SER A 198 -1.11 13.40 13.72
CA SER A 198 -0.96 13.17 12.29
C SER A 198 -1.80 14.11 11.42
N THR A 199 -2.99 14.52 11.85
CA THR A 199 -3.80 15.53 11.13
C THR A 199 -3.05 16.86 11.01
N TYR A 200 -2.46 17.33 12.09
CA TYR A 200 -1.72 18.58 12.08
C TYR A 200 -0.43 18.46 11.26
N TRP A 201 0.24 17.31 11.34
CA TRP A 201 1.40 17.01 10.52
C TRP A 201 1.05 17.02 9.03
N PHE A 202 -0.02 16.31 8.63
CA PHE A 202 -0.46 16.20 7.25
C PHE A 202 -0.91 17.56 6.70
N LYS A 203 -1.67 18.33 7.49
CA LYS A 203 -2.03 19.71 7.16
C LYS A 203 -0.81 20.61 6.92
N ARG A 204 0.25 20.48 7.72
CA ARG A 204 1.51 21.22 7.49
C ARG A 204 2.26 20.74 6.26
N PHE A 205 2.28 19.44 6.01
CA PHE A 205 2.87 18.85 4.82
C PHE A 205 2.21 19.37 3.54
N LEU A 206 0.88 19.45 3.48
CA LEU A 206 0.14 19.96 2.33
C LEU A 206 0.28 21.48 2.12
N LYS A 207 0.60 22.24 3.16
CA LYS A 207 0.89 23.67 3.03
C LYS A 207 2.28 23.82 2.40
N LYS A 208 2.34 24.05 1.08
CA LYS A 208 3.58 24.31 0.33
C LYS A 208 4.49 25.31 1.08
N ARG A 209 5.54 24.82 1.74
CA ARG A 209 6.69 25.60 2.12
C ARG A 209 7.91 24.88 1.56
N GLU A 210 8.62 25.49 0.62
CA GLU A 210 9.87 24.98 0.02
C GLU A 210 10.93 24.55 1.04
N LYS A 211 10.84 25.03 2.28
CA LYS A 211 11.72 24.66 3.41
C LYS A 211 11.43 23.29 4.03
N SER A 212 10.24 22.70 3.88
CA SER A 212 9.89 21.41 4.49
C SER A 212 10.47 20.22 3.71
N MET A 213 10.62 20.33 2.41
CA MET A 213 11.21 19.27 1.57
C MET A 213 12.68 19.03 1.90
N LYS A 214 13.46 20.07 2.23
CA LYS A 214 14.87 19.93 2.66
C LYS A 214 15.02 19.18 4.00
N LYS A 215 14.09 19.35 4.94
CA LYS A 215 14.14 18.64 6.22
C LYS A 215 13.83 17.14 6.09
N ILE A 216 12.94 16.76 5.18
CA ILE A 216 12.61 15.36 4.89
C ILE A 216 13.82 14.65 4.28
N GLN A 217 14.53 15.32 3.36
CA GLN A 217 15.76 14.78 2.76
C GLN A 217 16.87 14.53 3.80
N ILE A 218 17.08 15.48 4.72
CA ILE A 218 18.07 15.35 5.81
C ILE A 218 17.75 14.19 6.75
N PHE A 219 16.46 13.90 7.00
CA PHE A 219 16.06 12.79 7.85
C PHE A 219 16.34 11.41 7.22
N VAL A 220 16.16 11.30 5.90
CA VAL A 220 16.48 10.06 5.14
C VAL A 220 17.99 9.83 5.08
N ASP A 221 18.77 10.89 4.82
CA ASP A 221 20.23 10.81 4.70
C ASP A 221 20.91 10.47 6.05
N ASN A 222 20.33 10.88 7.17
CA ASN A 222 20.86 10.60 8.51
C ASN A 222 20.41 9.24 9.12
N ASN A 223 19.34 8.64 8.62
CA ASN A 223 18.82 7.35 9.09
C ASN A 223 18.96 6.21 8.06
N GLY A 224 19.52 6.51 6.89
CA GLY A 224 19.75 5.57 5.81
C GLY A 224 21.09 4.85 5.90
N GLY A 225 21.40 4.25 7.03
CA GLY A 225 22.41 3.22 7.10
C GLY A 225 21.92 1.99 6.33
N THR A 226 22.43 1.80 5.10
CA THR A 226 22.26 0.56 4.35
C THR A 226 22.71 -0.63 5.19
N PRO A 227 21.89 -1.67 5.39
CA PRO A 227 22.47 -2.98 5.69
C PRO A 227 23.14 -3.47 4.40
N ASN A 228 24.47 -3.55 4.41
CA ASN A 228 25.18 -4.41 3.48
C ASN A 228 24.70 -5.85 3.68
N VAL A 229 24.04 -6.40 2.70
CA VAL A 229 24.24 -7.77 2.15
C VAL A 229 23.57 -7.83 0.78
#